data_403e4df4eeb7d634c55b7a27c7d80f62
#
_entry.id   403e4df4eeb7d634c55b7a27c7d80f62
#
_cell.length_a   1.000
_cell.length_b   1.000
_cell.length_c   1.000
_cell.angle_alpha   90.00
_cell.angle_beta   90.00
_cell.angle_gamma   90.00
#
_symmetry.space_group_name_H-M   'P 1'
#
loop_
_entity.id
_entity.type
_entity.pdbx_description
1 polymer ?
#
loop_
_entity_poly.entity_id
_entity_poly.type
_entity_poly.pdbx_seq_one_letter_code
_entity_poly.pdbx_strand_id
1 'polypeptide(L)'
;MKNLITRALTGIIFVVVLVGAICIHPIFFLILFCLITGLTLWEFEGLVKHYENANLQRAVNVLGGVYLFIATFVYANGLTDGMIFLPYLLFIILTMIAELYYKAPNPINNWAFTLFAQVYCAGSFSMLNFIGAEPGTPGVMSYTPLFIMAIFIFVWLYDTGAYLVGSLIGKRKLFE
;
A
#
# COMPACT_ATOMS: atom_id res chain seq x y z
N MET A 1 -2.57 -23.96 23.03
CA MET A 1 -1.70 -22.92 23.62
C MET A 1 -0.55 -22.49 22.72
N LYS A 2 0.20 -23.40 22.06
CA LYS A 2 1.31 -23.01 21.14
C LYS A 2 0.87 -22.00 20.04
N ASN A 3 -0.28 -22.21 19.41
CA ASN A 3 -0.79 -21.32 18.37
C ASN A 3 -1.10 -19.88 18.85
N LEU A 4 -1.56 -19.71 20.10
CA LEU A 4 -1.85 -18.41 20.66
C LEU A 4 -0.57 -17.62 20.93
N ILE A 5 0.42 -18.26 21.51
CA ILE A 5 1.73 -17.66 21.81
C ILE A 5 2.44 -17.25 20.50
N THR A 6 2.43 -18.12 19.49
CA THR A 6 3.02 -17.80 18.18
C THR A 6 2.32 -16.60 17.52
N ARG A 7 1.00 -16.55 17.55
CA ARG A 7 0.23 -15.42 17.00
C ARG A 7 0.50 -14.12 17.77
N ALA A 8 0.57 -14.18 19.10
CA ALA A 8 0.91 -13.01 19.91
C ALA A 8 2.33 -12.51 19.61
N LEU A 9 3.30 -13.41 19.53
CA LEU A 9 4.70 -13.05 19.24
C LEU A 9 4.85 -12.44 17.85
N THR A 10 4.24 -13.02 16.83
CA THR A 10 4.28 -12.45 15.47
C THR A 10 3.60 -11.08 15.40
N GLY A 11 2.50 -10.88 16.12
CA GLY A 11 1.83 -9.58 16.22
C GLY A 11 2.70 -8.51 16.88
N ILE A 12 3.37 -8.87 17.99
CA ILE A 12 4.31 -7.95 18.66
C ILE A 12 5.47 -7.56 17.74
N ILE A 13 6.08 -8.55 17.07
CA ILE A 13 7.18 -8.29 16.13
C ILE A 13 6.71 -7.35 15.00
N PHE A 14 5.53 -7.61 14.44
CA PHE A 14 4.96 -6.75 13.40
C PHE A 14 4.79 -5.31 13.87
N VAL A 15 4.21 -5.09 15.05
CA VAL A 15 4.02 -3.75 15.63
C VAL A 15 5.36 -3.06 15.88
N VAL A 16 6.34 -3.77 16.45
CA VAL A 16 7.67 -3.22 16.72
C VAL A 16 8.39 -2.82 15.44
N VAL A 17 8.34 -3.64 14.40
CA VAL A 17 8.96 -3.34 13.10
C VAL A 17 8.27 -2.14 12.45
N LEU A 18 6.94 -2.09 12.46
CA LEU A 18 6.17 -1.00 11.85
C LEU A 18 6.40 0.32 12.57
N VAL A 19 6.29 0.35 13.90
CA VAL A 19 6.53 1.55 14.70
C VAL A 19 7.98 2.00 14.57
N GLY A 20 8.93 1.07 14.64
CA GLY A 20 10.35 1.36 14.46
C GLY A 20 10.64 1.97 13.08
N ALA A 21 10.09 1.41 12.01
CA ALA A 21 10.30 1.94 10.66
C ALA A 21 9.71 3.35 10.49
N ILE A 22 8.53 3.62 11.09
CA ILE A 22 7.89 4.93 11.00
C ILE A 22 8.63 5.98 11.84
N CYS A 23 9.08 5.62 13.06
CA CYS A 23 9.57 6.61 14.03
C CYS A 23 11.07 6.86 13.98
N ILE A 24 11.90 5.91 13.53
CA ILE A 24 13.36 6.02 13.62
C ILE A 24 13.92 6.90 12.50
N HIS A 25 13.56 6.62 11.26
CA HIS A 25 14.10 7.36 10.12
C HIS A 25 13.20 7.22 8.87
N PRO A 26 12.99 8.28 8.09
CA PRO A 26 12.11 8.26 6.91
C PRO A 26 12.52 7.23 5.84
N ILE A 27 13.80 6.88 5.75
CA ILE A 27 14.26 5.83 4.82
C ILE A 27 13.78 4.43 5.26
N PHE A 28 13.70 4.14 6.56
CA PHE A 28 13.14 2.86 7.02
C PHE A 28 11.65 2.77 6.72
N PHE A 29 10.92 3.88 6.90
CA PHE A 29 9.54 4.00 6.45
C PHE A 29 9.42 3.75 4.94
N LEU A 30 10.25 4.41 4.11
CA LEU A 30 10.27 4.21 2.67
C LEU A 30 10.49 2.74 2.29
N ILE A 31 11.52 2.10 2.84
CA ILE A 31 11.86 0.71 2.52
C ILE A 31 10.72 -0.24 2.93
N LEU A 32 10.22 -0.12 4.17
CA LEU A 32 9.16 -0.99 4.66
C LEU A 32 7.89 -0.85 3.83
N PHE A 33 7.47 0.38 3.53
CA PHE A 33 6.24 0.61 2.78
C PHE A 33 6.38 0.32 1.28
N CYS A 34 7.58 0.42 0.69
CA CYS A 34 7.85 -0.14 -0.64
C CYS A 34 7.61 -1.66 -0.66
N LEU A 35 8.11 -2.38 0.35
CA LEU A 35 7.89 -3.83 0.47
C LEU A 35 6.40 -4.15 0.68
N ILE A 36 5.72 -3.44 1.57
CA ILE A 36 4.28 -3.65 1.82
C ILE A 36 3.48 -3.37 0.54
N THR A 37 3.73 -2.25 -0.14
CA THR A 37 3.05 -1.90 -1.40
C THR A 37 3.26 -2.98 -2.46
N GLY A 38 4.50 -3.43 -2.64
CA GLY A 38 4.83 -4.48 -3.61
C GLY A 38 4.16 -5.82 -3.29
N LEU A 39 4.21 -6.25 -2.03
CA LEU A 39 3.59 -7.50 -1.58
C LEU A 39 2.06 -7.45 -1.69
N THR A 40 1.45 -6.32 -1.30
CA THR A 40 -0.01 -6.13 -1.39
C THR A 40 -0.49 -6.17 -2.83
N LEU A 41 0.20 -5.48 -3.74
CA LEU A 41 -0.09 -5.55 -5.17
C LEU A 41 0.04 -6.98 -5.71
N TRP A 42 1.14 -7.65 -5.35
CA TRP A 42 1.38 -9.02 -5.79
C TRP A 42 0.28 -9.98 -5.33
N GLU A 43 -0.15 -9.86 -4.09
CA GLU A 43 -1.21 -10.70 -3.52
C GLU A 43 -2.57 -10.36 -4.11
N PHE A 44 -2.93 -9.07 -4.19
CA PHE A 44 -4.18 -8.61 -4.79
C PHE A 44 -4.35 -9.12 -6.22
N GLU A 45 -3.34 -8.96 -7.08
CA GLU A 45 -3.42 -9.45 -8.45
C GLU A 45 -3.44 -10.98 -8.55
N GLY A 46 -2.86 -11.67 -7.57
CA GLY A 46 -3.00 -13.13 -7.43
C GLY A 46 -4.43 -13.56 -7.16
N LEU A 47 -5.13 -12.84 -6.28
CA LEU A 47 -6.54 -13.07 -5.98
C LEU A 47 -7.41 -12.79 -7.21
N VAL A 48 -7.19 -11.66 -7.90
CA VAL A 48 -7.93 -11.32 -9.12
C VAL A 48 -7.73 -12.39 -10.20
N LYS A 49 -6.51 -12.88 -10.40
CA LYS A 49 -6.26 -13.99 -11.32
C LYS A 49 -7.02 -15.24 -10.95
N HIS A 50 -7.12 -15.56 -9.67
CA HIS A 50 -7.77 -16.78 -9.20
C HIS A 50 -9.30 -16.72 -9.33
N TYR A 51 -9.91 -15.59 -8.95
CA TYR A 51 -11.37 -15.46 -8.89
C TYR A 51 -11.99 -14.92 -10.17
N GLU A 52 -11.31 -14.05 -10.89
CA GLU A 52 -11.85 -13.33 -12.06
C GLU A 52 -11.22 -13.80 -13.38
N ASN A 53 -10.30 -14.78 -13.35
CA ASN A 53 -9.55 -15.25 -14.51
C ASN A 53 -8.83 -14.11 -15.29
N ALA A 54 -8.56 -12.99 -14.64
CA ALA A 54 -7.81 -11.90 -15.23
C ALA A 54 -6.32 -12.26 -15.29
N ASN A 55 -5.67 -12.00 -16.43
CA ASN A 55 -4.27 -12.32 -16.64
C ASN A 55 -3.43 -11.05 -16.60
N LEU A 56 -3.20 -10.53 -15.40
CA LEU A 56 -2.45 -9.29 -15.18
C LEU A 56 -0.93 -9.51 -15.27
N GLN A 57 -0.23 -8.47 -15.68
CA GLN A 57 1.25 -8.46 -15.73
C GLN A 57 1.81 -8.12 -14.33
N ARG A 58 1.67 -9.04 -13.36
CA ARG A 58 1.92 -8.83 -11.93
C ARG A 58 3.27 -8.16 -11.64
N ALA A 59 4.36 -8.65 -12.21
CA ALA A 59 5.69 -8.09 -11.95
C ALA A 59 5.81 -6.64 -12.42
N VAL A 60 5.28 -6.32 -13.60
CA VAL A 60 5.30 -4.97 -14.18
C VAL A 60 4.43 -4.01 -13.35
N ASN A 61 3.25 -4.46 -12.94
CA ASN A 61 2.33 -3.67 -12.12
C ASN A 61 2.89 -3.39 -10.72
N VAL A 62 3.55 -4.38 -10.11
CA VAL A 62 4.25 -4.20 -8.82
C VAL A 62 5.36 -3.15 -8.94
N LEU A 63 6.18 -3.21 -9.99
CA LEU A 63 7.22 -2.20 -10.22
C LEU A 63 6.62 -0.80 -10.40
N GLY A 64 5.52 -0.68 -11.14
CA GLY A 64 4.80 0.59 -11.30
C GLY A 64 4.29 1.15 -9.98
N GLY A 65 3.65 0.31 -9.16
CA GLY A 65 3.12 0.74 -7.87
C GLY A 65 4.20 1.09 -6.84
N VAL A 66 5.30 0.33 -6.80
CA VAL A 66 6.46 0.66 -5.96
C VAL A 66 7.11 1.97 -6.44
N TYR A 67 7.22 2.17 -7.75
CA TYR A 67 7.69 3.44 -8.30
C TYR A 67 6.80 4.61 -7.88
N LEU A 68 5.46 4.46 -7.95
CA LEU A 68 4.52 5.50 -7.51
C LEU A 68 4.75 5.86 -6.03
N PHE A 69 4.95 4.85 -5.17
CA PHE A 69 5.24 5.08 -3.75
C PHE A 69 6.55 5.86 -3.55
N ILE A 70 7.60 5.49 -4.26
CA ILE A 70 8.90 6.21 -4.20
C ILE A 70 8.76 7.63 -4.75
N ALA A 71 8.10 7.81 -5.89
CA ALA A 71 7.89 9.11 -6.52
C ALA A 71 7.12 10.07 -5.59
N THR A 72 6.04 9.59 -4.96
CA THR A 72 5.28 10.38 -4.00
C THR A 72 6.10 10.70 -2.74
N PHE A 73 6.93 9.78 -2.26
CA PHE A 73 7.81 10.04 -1.12
C PHE A 73 8.80 11.17 -1.42
N VAL A 74 9.49 11.08 -2.55
CA VAL A 74 10.50 12.07 -2.95
C VAL A 74 9.85 13.43 -3.23
N TYR A 75 8.70 13.44 -3.90
CA TYR A 75 7.93 14.65 -4.17
C TYR A 75 7.38 15.31 -2.91
N ALA A 76 6.72 14.55 -2.04
CA ALA A 76 6.11 15.07 -0.82
C ALA A 76 7.14 15.68 0.15
N ASN A 77 8.35 15.11 0.20
CA ASN A 77 9.47 15.64 0.98
C ASN A 77 10.22 16.81 0.29
N GLY A 78 9.72 17.37 -0.82
CA GLY A 78 10.30 18.53 -1.49
C GLY A 78 11.66 18.28 -2.15
N LEU A 79 12.03 17.02 -2.40
CA LEU A 79 13.33 16.64 -3.00
C LEU A 79 13.31 16.74 -4.52
N THR A 80 12.14 16.80 -5.15
CA THR A 80 11.96 16.90 -6.60
C THR A 80 10.66 17.62 -6.93
N ASP A 81 10.49 17.95 -8.20
CA ASP A 81 9.27 18.54 -8.75
C ASP A 81 8.30 17.47 -9.30
N GLY A 82 7.16 17.91 -9.81
CA GLY A 82 6.10 17.03 -10.35
C GLY A 82 6.50 16.21 -11.59
N MET A 83 7.65 16.50 -12.20
CA MET A 83 8.14 15.74 -13.38
C MET A 83 8.44 14.28 -13.04
N ILE A 84 8.69 13.96 -11.76
CA ILE A 84 8.90 12.57 -11.30
C ILE A 84 7.70 11.66 -11.57
N PHE A 85 6.49 12.20 -11.77
CA PHE A 85 5.30 11.40 -12.09
C PHE A 85 5.18 11.05 -13.59
N LEU A 86 5.94 11.68 -14.49
CA LEU A 86 5.88 11.40 -15.93
C LEU A 86 6.21 9.93 -16.26
N PRO A 87 7.24 9.30 -15.68
CA PRO A 87 7.50 7.88 -15.93
C PRO A 87 6.34 6.98 -15.48
N TYR A 88 5.63 7.33 -14.40
CA TYR A 88 4.47 6.57 -13.96
C TYR A 88 3.29 6.72 -14.92
N LEU A 89 3.01 7.92 -15.43
CA LEU A 89 1.99 8.11 -16.45
C LEU A 89 2.33 7.33 -17.73
N LEU A 90 3.57 7.37 -18.15
CA LEU A 90 4.04 6.60 -19.29
C LEU A 90 3.90 5.08 -19.04
N PHE A 91 4.24 4.61 -17.85
CA PHE A 91 4.04 3.23 -17.43
C PHE A 91 2.58 2.80 -17.58
N ILE A 92 1.62 3.58 -17.08
CA ILE A 92 0.18 3.27 -17.20
C ILE A 92 -0.23 3.17 -18.67
N ILE A 93 0.15 4.16 -19.50
CA ILE A 93 -0.17 4.17 -20.92
C ILE A 93 0.43 2.95 -21.63
N LEU A 94 1.71 2.66 -21.40
CA LEU A 94 2.39 1.53 -22.03
C LEU A 94 1.80 0.19 -21.60
N THR A 95 1.41 0.04 -20.33
CA THR A 95 0.78 -1.19 -19.83
C THR A 95 -0.57 -1.40 -20.50
N MET A 96 -1.36 -0.34 -20.70
CA MET A 96 -2.63 -0.42 -21.42
C MET A 96 -2.43 -0.77 -22.89
N ILE A 97 -1.45 -0.16 -23.57
CA ILE A 97 -1.12 -0.48 -24.96
C ILE A 97 -0.64 -1.93 -25.08
N ALA A 98 0.27 -2.36 -24.19
CA ALA A 98 0.81 -3.72 -24.21
C ALA A 98 -0.29 -4.78 -24.11
N GLU A 99 -1.33 -4.55 -23.31
CA GLU A 99 -2.45 -5.47 -23.14
C GLU A 99 -3.19 -5.74 -24.46
N LEU A 100 -3.30 -4.75 -25.36
CA LEU A 100 -3.90 -4.92 -26.68
C LEU A 100 -3.07 -5.88 -27.56
N TYR A 101 -1.74 -5.87 -27.44
CA TYR A 101 -0.86 -6.74 -28.20
C TYR A 101 -0.79 -8.16 -27.65
N TYR A 102 -1.04 -8.37 -26.37
CA TYR A 102 -1.06 -9.70 -25.76
C TYR A 102 -2.25 -10.57 -26.18
N LYS A 103 -3.23 -9.98 -26.91
CA LYS A 103 -4.45 -10.69 -27.37
C LYS A 103 -5.15 -11.45 -26.23
N ALA A 104 -5.18 -10.86 -25.04
CA ALA A 104 -5.87 -11.44 -23.91
C ALA A 104 -7.36 -11.66 -24.23
N PRO A 105 -8.00 -12.69 -23.68
CA PRO A 105 -9.41 -12.98 -23.94
C PRO A 105 -10.33 -11.83 -23.52
N ASN A 106 -9.97 -11.09 -22.47
CA ASN A 106 -10.75 -9.97 -21.97
C ASN A 106 -9.83 -8.80 -21.52
N PRO A 107 -9.32 -7.99 -22.47
CA PRO A 107 -8.39 -6.92 -22.16
C PRO A 107 -9.02 -5.80 -21.29
N ILE A 108 -10.32 -5.54 -21.44
CA ILE A 108 -11.02 -4.52 -20.65
C ILE A 108 -11.03 -4.91 -19.17
N ASN A 109 -11.25 -6.17 -18.86
CA ASN A 109 -11.22 -6.67 -17.49
C ASN A 109 -9.80 -6.54 -16.88
N ASN A 110 -8.77 -6.88 -17.66
CA ASN A 110 -7.39 -6.73 -17.24
C ASN A 110 -7.04 -5.26 -16.98
N TRP A 111 -7.46 -4.33 -17.84
CA TRP A 111 -7.29 -2.89 -17.61
C TRP A 111 -7.97 -2.41 -16.33
N ALA A 112 -9.24 -2.82 -16.12
CA ALA A 112 -10.00 -2.42 -14.95
C ALA A 112 -9.30 -2.86 -13.65
N PHE A 113 -8.87 -4.11 -13.56
CA PHE A 113 -8.17 -4.62 -12.39
C PHE A 113 -6.77 -4.06 -12.23
N THR A 114 -6.03 -3.81 -13.31
CA THR A 114 -4.73 -3.14 -13.25
C THR A 114 -4.87 -1.74 -12.68
N LEU A 115 -5.78 -0.92 -13.22
CA LEU A 115 -6.01 0.43 -12.70
C LEU A 115 -6.54 0.42 -11.27
N PHE A 116 -7.47 -0.49 -10.98
CA PHE A 116 -8.00 -0.63 -9.62
C PHE A 116 -6.89 -1.01 -8.63
N ALA A 117 -6.01 -1.95 -8.97
CA ALA A 117 -4.87 -2.33 -8.13
C ALA A 117 -3.92 -1.16 -7.88
N GLN A 118 -3.60 -0.39 -8.93
CA GLN A 118 -2.72 0.78 -8.81
C GLN A 118 -3.34 1.86 -7.91
N VAL A 119 -4.63 2.17 -8.06
CA VAL A 119 -5.30 3.19 -7.25
C VAL A 119 -5.53 2.68 -5.83
N TYR A 120 -6.09 1.47 -5.69
CA TYR A 120 -6.52 0.93 -4.40
C TYR A 120 -5.34 0.51 -3.51
N CYS A 121 -4.35 -0.18 -4.06
CA CYS A 121 -3.19 -0.63 -3.28
C CYS A 121 -2.08 0.45 -3.28
N ALA A 122 -1.47 0.74 -4.43
CA ALA A 122 -0.33 1.64 -4.49
C ALA A 122 -0.70 3.09 -4.15
N GLY A 123 -1.82 3.59 -4.67
CA GLY A 123 -2.31 4.94 -4.41
C GLY A 123 -2.60 5.17 -2.93
N SER A 124 -3.29 4.24 -2.27
CA SER A 124 -3.62 4.36 -0.85
C SER A 124 -2.37 4.43 0.03
N PHE A 125 -1.38 3.56 -0.19
CA PHE A 125 -0.11 3.65 0.54
C PHE A 125 0.68 4.91 0.19
N SER A 126 0.65 5.35 -1.08
CA SER A 126 1.32 6.56 -1.52
C SER A 126 0.80 7.83 -0.83
N MET A 127 -0.47 7.87 -0.43
CA MET A 127 -1.02 9.00 0.33
C MET A 127 -0.37 9.16 1.71
N LEU A 128 0.17 8.11 2.32
CA LEU A 128 0.89 8.21 3.59
C LEU A 128 2.12 9.12 3.48
N ASN A 129 2.74 9.21 2.30
CA ASN A 129 3.88 10.10 2.09
C ASN A 129 3.51 11.58 2.27
N PHE A 130 2.32 11.98 1.79
CA PHE A 130 1.83 13.35 1.96
C PHE A 130 1.44 13.66 3.42
N ILE A 131 0.97 12.63 4.14
CA ILE A 131 0.60 12.76 5.55
C ILE A 131 1.85 12.86 6.44
N GLY A 132 2.93 12.17 6.04
CA GLY A 132 4.21 12.21 6.76
C GLY A 132 5.13 13.35 6.36
N ALA A 133 4.83 14.08 5.29
CA ALA A 133 5.63 15.22 4.87
C ALA A 133 5.22 16.49 5.62
N GLU A 134 6.21 17.28 6.02
CA GLU A 134 6.00 18.62 6.55
C GLU A 134 6.40 19.69 5.53
N PRO A 135 5.72 20.86 5.53
CA PRO A 135 6.20 22.01 4.76
C PRO A 135 7.59 22.40 5.21
N GLY A 136 8.57 22.26 4.36
CA GLY A 136 9.99 22.54 4.65
C GLY A 136 10.67 23.35 3.56
N THR A 137 11.97 23.55 3.72
CA THR A 137 12.81 24.21 2.70
C THR A 137 12.97 23.26 1.50
N PRO A 138 12.73 23.74 0.26
CA PRO A 138 12.92 22.91 -0.94
C PRO A 138 14.32 22.27 -0.96
N GLY A 139 14.37 20.97 -1.27
CA GLY A 139 15.61 20.19 -1.29
C GLY A 139 16.07 19.64 0.07
N VAL A 140 15.34 19.94 1.15
CA VAL A 140 15.62 19.38 2.49
C VAL A 140 14.46 18.47 2.86
N MET A 141 14.77 17.19 3.15
CA MET A 141 13.78 16.21 3.59
C MET A 141 13.14 16.65 4.91
N SER A 142 11.82 16.79 4.90
CA SER A 142 11.03 17.17 6.06
C SER A 142 9.96 16.11 6.29
N TYR A 143 10.13 15.28 7.34
CA TYR A 143 9.28 14.14 7.64
C TYR A 143 8.90 14.12 9.12
N THR A 144 7.60 13.94 9.40
CA THR A 144 7.09 13.71 10.74
C THR A 144 6.35 12.38 10.83
N PRO A 145 6.66 11.53 11.82
CA PRO A 145 5.95 10.28 12.04
C PRO A 145 4.57 10.49 12.69
N LEU A 146 4.29 11.67 13.24
CA LEU A 146 3.15 11.93 14.14
C LEU A 146 1.80 11.54 13.53
N PHE A 147 1.50 12.08 12.35
CA PHE A 147 0.20 11.85 11.71
C PHE A 147 0.06 10.43 11.16
N ILE A 148 1.16 9.84 10.65
CA ILE A 148 1.17 8.44 10.23
C ILE A 148 0.89 7.54 11.43
N MET A 149 1.56 7.75 12.55
CA MET A 149 1.34 7.00 13.78
C MET A 149 -0.08 7.17 14.31
N ALA A 150 -0.65 8.38 14.24
CA ALA A 150 -2.03 8.63 14.64
C ALA A 150 -3.02 7.76 13.85
N ILE A 151 -2.84 7.63 12.52
CA ILE A 151 -3.68 6.75 11.68
C ILE A 151 -3.60 5.30 12.18
N PHE A 152 -2.40 4.76 12.38
CA PHE A 152 -2.24 3.38 12.85
C PHE A 152 -2.84 3.17 14.24
N ILE A 153 -2.66 4.11 15.16
CA ILE A 153 -3.27 4.05 16.49
C ILE A 153 -4.80 4.04 16.39
N PHE A 154 -5.40 4.90 15.56
CA PHE A 154 -6.86 4.92 15.38
C PHE A 154 -7.38 3.61 14.75
N VAL A 155 -6.69 3.06 13.74
CA VAL A 155 -7.05 1.78 13.16
C VAL A 155 -6.98 0.66 14.20
N TRP A 156 -5.91 0.58 14.98
CA TRP A 156 -5.77 -0.45 16.03
C TRP A 156 -6.80 -0.30 17.16
N LEU A 157 -7.10 0.93 17.57
CA LEU A 157 -8.14 1.19 18.56
C LEU A 157 -9.53 0.81 18.04
N TYR A 158 -9.80 1.14 16.77
CA TYR A 158 -11.05 0.78 16.12
C TYR A 158 -11.22 -0.74 16.03
N ASP A 159 -10.22 -1.45 15.54
CA ASP A 159 -10.27 -2.91 15.38
C ASP A 159 -10.37 -3.61 16.74
N THR A 160 -9.60 -3.16 17.72
CA THR A 160 -9.67 -3.69 19.09
C THR A 160 -11.03 -3.40 19.73
N GLY A 161 -11.54 -2.19 19.59
CA GLY A 161 -12.85 -1.79 20.09
C GLY A 161 -13.98 -2.59 19.43
N ALA A 162 -13.95 -2.74 18.11
CA ALA A 162 -14.93 -3.54 17.39
C ALA A 162 -14.90 -5.01 17.81
N TYR A 163 -13.70 -5.58 18.01
CA TYR A 163 -13.56 -6.95 18.51
C TYR A 163 -14.11 -7.13 19.92
N LEU A 164 -13.76 -6.22 20.84
CA LEU A 164 -14.24 -6.29 22.25
C LEU A 164 -15.76 -6.13 22.33
N VAL A 165 -16.31 -5.13 21.66
CA VAL A 165 -17.77 -4.92 21.64
C VAL A 165 -18.47 -6.10 20.98
N GLY A 166 -17.96 -6.56 19.85
CA GLY A 166 -18.52 -7.72 19.14
C GLY A 166 -18.47 -9.01 19.96
N SER A 167 -17.41 -9.24 20.72
CA SER A 167 -17.26 -10.44 21.56
C SER A 167 -18.09 -10.39 22.84
N LEU A 168 -18.31 -9.20 23.43
CA LEU A 168 -19.02 -9.04 24.70
C LEU A 168 -20.53 -8.85 24.53
N ILE A 169 -20.96 -8.11 23.51
CA ILE A 169 -22.34 -7.67 23.32
C ILE A 169 -22.97 -8.27 22.06
N GLY A 170 -22.16 -8.76 21.11
CA GLY A 170 -22.61 -9.27 19.83
C GLY A 170 -23.47 -10.53 19.97
N LYS A 171 -24.76 -10.41 19.61
CA LYS A 171 -25.72 -11.55 19.65
C LYS A 171 -25.95 -12.19 18.28
N ARG A 172 -25.62 -11.51 17.20
CA ARG A 172 -25.79 -11.99 15.82
C ARG A 172 -24.55 -11.68 14.97
N LYS A 173 -24.13 -12.63 14.16
CA LYS A 173 -23.11 -12.38 13.13
C LYS A 173 -23.73 -11.51 12.04
N LEU A 174 -23.00 -10.50 11.57
CA LEU A 174 -23.39 -9.64 10.45
C LEU A 174 -23.31 -10.39 9.10
N PHE A 175 -22.35 -11.33 9.00
CA PHE A 175 -22.21 -12.26 7.87
C PHE A 175 -21.88 -13.65 8.40
N GLU A 176 -22.42 -14.68 7.72
CA GLU A 176 -22.09 -16.10 7.94
C GLU A 176 -20.89 -16.52 7.10
#